data_c28a2befe33d5524ea230fe6bb82a705
#
_entry.id   c28a2befe33d5524ea230fe6bb82a705
#
_cell.length_a   1.000
_cell.length_b   1.000
_cell.length_c   1.000
_cell.angle_alpha   90.00
_cell.angle_beta   90.00
_cell.angle_gamma   90.00
#
_symmetry.space_group_name_H-M   'P 1'
#
loop_
_entity.id
_entity.type
_entity.pdbx_description
1 polymer ?
#
loop_
_entity_poly.entity_id
_entity_poly.type
_entity_poly.pdbx_seq_one_letter_code
_entity_poly.pdbx_strand_id
1 'polypeptide(L)'
;MTRLRSYTLDLNPPSDFGPLKSQYEETVKNILNESSRIAKRANITSKDEMHIVLLTEEMISVLPHLIEYGSGKFWIDVTDDLFEMYLQVTPKASGGAKARMVSGPAKKTIMGRVLGAFDKVVNRKNDRSAGDETSWSLGSYIEKLKQQDPGSTRDEWDEMEHSILAKIADDVIVRWEDKSVDLVITKKVSPRSPIA
;
A
#
# COMPACT_ATOMS: atom_id res chain seq x y z
N MET A 1 13.98 22.84 -1.56
CA MET A 1 12.99 21.77 -1.82
C MET A 1 13.73 20.62 -2.46
N THR A 2 14.02 19.57 -1.68
CA THR A 2 14.75 18.39 -2.15
C THR A 2 13.72 17.37 -2.64
N ARG A 3 13.81 16.98 -3.92
CA ARG A 3 12.96 15.95 -4.48
C ARG A 3 13.83 14.78 -4.92
N LEU A 4 13.55 13.60 -4.38
CA LEU A 4 14.18 12.33 -4.77
C LEU A 4 13.09 11.39 -5.25
N ARG A 5 13.43 10.56 -6.23
CA ARG A 5 12.57 9.46 -6.66
C ARG A 5 13.39 8.18 -6.75
N SER A 6 12.82 7.09 -6.28
CA SER A 6 13.38 5.76 -6.49
C SER A 6 13.28 5.34 -7.96
N TYR A 7 13.98 4.28 -8.36
CA TYR A 7 13.67 3.62 -9.62
C TYR A 7 12.24 3.06 -9.56
N THR A 8 11.56 3.12 -10.70
CA THR A 8 10.27 2.43 -10.84
C THR A 8 10.55 0.96 -11.15
N LEU A 9 9.99 0.08 -10.32
CA LEU A 9 10.08 -1.37 -10.49
C LEU A 9 8.78 -1.87 -11.10
N ASP A 10 8.89 -2.56 -12.25
CA ASP A 10 7.74 -3.19 -12.89
C ASP A 10 7.40 -4.50 -12.19
N LEU A 11 6.12 -4.68 -11.86
CA LEU A 11 5.56 -5.84 -11.21
C LEU A 11 4.72 -6.60 -12.25
N ASN A 12 5.35 -7.49 -12.96
CA ASN A 12 4.64 -8.30 -13.95
C ASN A 12 4.10 -9.57 -13.32
N PRO A 13 2.83 -9.95 -13.63
CA PRO A 13 2.35 -11.27 -13.27
C PRO A 13 3.28 -12.30 -13.93
N PRO A 14 3.64 -13.38 -13.22
CA PRO A 14 4.49 -14.40 -13.80
C PRO A 14 3.84 -14.96 -15.07
N SER A 15 4.63 -15.07 -16.12
CA SER A 15 4.22 -15.78 -17.34
C SER A 15 4.00 -17.24 -17.00
N ASP A 16 2.96 -17.83 -17.55
CA ASP A 16 2.26 -19.07 -17.15
C ASP A 16 3.07 -20.36 -16.86
N PHE A 17 4.39 -20.40 -16.85
CA PHE A 17 5.13 -21.67 -16.71
C PHE A 17 6.53 -21.56 -16.09
N GLY A 18 6.84 -20.50 -15.32
CA GLY A 18 8.12 -20.41 -14.60
C GLY A 18 8.00 -20.72 -13.10
N PRO A 19 9.10 -20.94 -12.36
CA PRO A 19 9.04 -21.08 -10.92
C PRO A 19 8.60 -19.76 -10.29
N LEU A 20 7.29 -19.61 -10.13
CA LEU A 20 6.56 -18.44 -9.59
C LEU A 20 7.21 -17.86 -8.32
N LYS A 21 7.78 -18.75 -7.51
CA LYS A 21 8.35 -18.40 -6.22
C LYS A 21 9.65 -17.59 -6.35
N SER A 22 10.56 -17.99 -7.24
CA SER A 22 11.86 -17.32 -7.35
C SER A 22 11.75 -15.92 -7.94
N GLN A 23 10.86 -15.72 -8.90
CA GLN A 23 10.62 -14.43 -9.53
C GLN A 23 9.95 -13.44 -8.56
N TYR A 24 9.03 -13.92 -7.73
CA TYR A 24 8.42 -13.15 -6.66
C TYR A 24 9.44 -12.75 -5.59
N GLU A 25 10.27 -13.70 -5.13
CA GLU A 25 11.31 -13.44 -4.13
C GLU A 25 12.33 -12.41 -4.63
N GLU A 26 12.71 -12.47 -5.90
CA GLU A 26 13.59 -11.47 -6.52
C GLU A 26 12.93 -10.09 -6.56
N THR A 27 11.67 -10.02 -6.96
CA THR A 27 10.90 -8.76 -6.98
C THR A 27 10.82 -8.14 -5.59
N VAL A 28 10.46 -8.93 -4.57
CA VAL A 28 10.43 -8.50 -3.17
C VAL A 28 11.78 -7.96 -2.72
N LYS A 29 12.85 -8.69 -2.99
CA LYS A 29 14.21 -8.27 -2.66
C LYS A 29 14.60 -6.94 -3.32
N ASN A 30 14.23 -6.76 -4.58
CA ASN A 30 14.52 -5.53 -5.33
C ASN A 30 13.75 -4.33 -4.74
N ILE A 31 12.48 -4.51 -4.37
CA ILE A 31 11.68 -3.48 -3.71
C ILE A 31 12.30 -3.06 -2.38
N LEU A 32 12.65 -4.02 -1.52
CA LEU A 32 13.26 -3.74 -0.21
C LEU A 32 14.63 -3.06 -0.33
N ASN A 33 15.46 -3.52 -1.27
CA ASN A 33 16.75 -2.90 -1.53
C ASN A 33 16.60 -1.45 -2.00
N GLU A 34 15.63 -1.19 -2.86
CA GLU A 34 15.36 0.15 -3.37
C GLU A 34 14.84 1.07 -2.26
N SER A 35 13.94 0.58 -1.40
CA SER A 35 13.43 1.32 -0.24
C SER A 35 14.55 1.69 0.74
N SER A 36 15.43 0.75 1.06
CA SER A 36 16.60 1.01 1.90
C SER A 36 17.58 2.01 1.24
N ARG A 37 17.77 1.91 -0.08
CA ARG A 37 18.65 2.81 -0.83
C ARG A 37 18.13 4.25 -0.83
N ILE A 38 16.85 4.45 -1.08
CA ILE A 38 16.25 5.80 -1.11
C ILE A 38 16.21 6.42 0.28
N ALA A 39 15.91 5.63 1.33
CA ALA A 39 15.93 6.09 2.71
C ALA A 39 17.33 6.58 3.14
N LYS A 40 18.38 5.84 2.80
CA LYS A 40 19.78 6.28 3.06
C LYS A 40 20.14 7.56 2.31
N ARG A 41 19.71 7.69 1.06
CA ARG A 41 19.97 8.91 0.25
C ARG A 41 19.25 10.15 0.78
N ALA A 42 18.10 9.96 1.40
CA ALA A 42 17.32 11.05 2.00
C ALA A 42 17.92 11.57 3.31
N ASN A 43 18.97 10.92 3.84
CA ASN A 43 19.67 11.33 5.08
C ASN A 43 18.73 11.54 6.28
N ILE A 44 17.84 10.58 6.48
CA ILE A 44 16.87 10.55 7.58
C ILE A 44 17.41 9.80 8.80
N THR A 45 16.69 9.87 9.93
CA THR A 45 17.10 9.15 11.15
C THR A 45 17.06 7.63 10.92
N SER A 46 17.90 6.88 11.65
CA SER A 46 17.91 5.40 11.56
C SER A 46 16.57 4.79 11.95
N LYS A 47 15.82 5.43 12.83
CA LYS A 47 14.45 5.04 13.19
C LYS A 47 13.52 5.16 11.98
N ASP A 48 13.59 6.29 11.29
CA ASP A 48 12.74 6.52 10.11
C ASP A 48 13.16 5.63 8.92
N GLU A 49 14.48 5.37 8.75
CA GLU A 49 14.94 4.37 7.77
C GLU A 49 14.28 3.00 8.01
N MET A 50 14.25 2.55 9.27
CA MET A 50 13.59 1.29 9.65
C MET A 50 12.08 1.35 9.40
N HIS A 51 11.42 2.47 9.71
CA HIS A 51 9.99 2.65 9.45
C HIS A 51 9.66 2.55 7.96
N ILE A 52 10.46 3.15 7.07
CA ILE A 52 10.28 3.06 5.62
C ILE A 52 10.38 1.62 5.14
N VAL A 53 11.36 0.85 5.64
CA VAL A 53 11.52 -0.56 5.28
C VAL A 53 10.32 -1.39 5.77
N LEU A 54 9.87 -1.21 7.01
CA LEU A 54 8.72 -1.93 7.58
C LEU A 54 7.42 -1.62 6.81
N LEU A 55 7.17 -0.34 6.48
CA LEU A 55 6.02 0.04 5.67
C LEU A 55 6.08 -0.56 4.26
N THR A 56 7.28 -0.67 3.70
CA THR A 56 7.48 -1.34 2.41
C THR A 56 7.19 -2.84 2.51
N GLU A 57 7.62 -3.52 3.58
CA GLU A 57 7.30 -4.93 3.83
C GLU A 57 5.80 -5.16 3.94
N GLU A 58 5.07 -4.29 4.66
CA GLU A 58 3.62 -4.34 4.75
C GLU A 58 2.96 -4.14 3.37
N MET A 59 3.43 -3.16 2.59
CA MET A 59 2.93 -2.94 1.22
C MET A 59 3.17 -4.15 0.31
N ILE A 60 4.34 -4.80 0.43
CA ILE A 60 4.68 -6.00 -0.35
C ILE A 60 3.77 -7.18 0.03
N SER A 61 3.32 -7.27 1.28
CA SER A 61 2.48 -8.37 1.74
C SER A 61 1.18 -8.51 0.94
N VAL A 62 0.70 -7.44 0.32
CA VAL A 62 -0.50 -7.45 -0.54
C VAL A 62 -0.20 -7.76 -2.01
N LEU A 63 1.07 -7.72 -2.44
CA LEU A 63 1.46 -7.96 -3.84
C LEU A 63 0.88 -9.26 -4.44
N PRO A 64 0.94 -10.43 -3.76
CA PRO A 64 0.41 -11.66 -4.32
C PRO A 64 -1.07 -11.55 -4.71
N HIS A 65 -1.84 -10.76 -3.96
CA HIS A 65 -3.24 -10.52 -4.23
C HIS A 65 -3.43 -9.52 -5.36
N LEU A 66 -2.60 -8.48 -5.43
CA LEU A 66 -2.76 -7.39 -6.37
C LEU A 66 -2.30 -7.74 -7.79
N ILE A 67 -1.23 -8.52 -7.94
CA ILE A 67 -0.73 -8.96 -9.27
C ILE A 67 -1.68 -9.92 -9.99
N GLU A 68 -2.61 -10.57 -9.28
CA GLU A 68 -3.68 -11.36 -9.90
C GLU A 68 -4.61 -10.48 -10.74
N TYR A 69 -4.78 -9.20 -10.37
CA TYR A 69 -5.63 -8.25 -11.10
C TYR A 69 -4.97 -7.71 -12.36
N GLY A 70 -3.62 -7.61 -12.42
CA GLY A 70 -2.95 -7.02 -13.57
C GLY A 70 -1.45 -6.84 -13.42
N SER A 71 -0.88 -5.98 -14.24
CA SER A 71 0.49 -5.52 -14.08
C SER A 71 0.56 -4.40 -13.06
N GLY A 72 1.68 -4.30 -12.37
CA GLY A 72 1.88 -3.27 -11.35
C GLY A 72 3.21 -2.53 -11.51
N LYS A 73 3.33 -1.44 -10.75
CA LYS A 73 4.55 -0.65 -10.61
C LYS A 73 4.72 -0.24 -9.17
N PHE A 74 5.96 -0.27 -8.69
CA PHE A 74 6.33 0.25 -7.38
C PHE A 74 7.37 1.34 -7.52
N TRP A 75 7.20 2.43 -6.76
CA TRP A 75 8.22 3.47 -6.60
C TRP A 75 8.01 4.24 -5.29
N ILE A 76 9.02 5.02 -4.91
CA ILE A 76 8.97 5.92 -3.76
C ILE A 76 9.33 7.32 -4.25
N ASP A 77 8.50 8.28 -3.94
CA ASP A 77 8.78 9.71 -4.06
C ASP A 77 9.11 10.28 -2.67
N VAL A 78 10.13 11.14 -2.63
CA VAL A 78 10.53 11.85 -1.42
C VAL A 78 10.54 13.34 -1.73
N THR A 79 9.75 14.10 -1.00
CA THR A 79 9.69 15.55 -1.13
C THR A 79 9.92 16.14 0.25
N ASP A 80 11.06 16.79 0.43
CA ASP A 80 11.54 17.34 1.73
C ASP A 80 11.53 16.27 2.84
N ASP A 81 10.55 16.28 3.74
CA ASP A 81 10.38 15.37 4.87
C ASP A 81 9.28 14.33 4.66
N LEU A 82 8.66 14.28 3.48
CA LEU A 82 7.55 13.37 3.16
C LEU A 82 8.01 12.26 2.22
N PHE A 83 7.82 11.01 2.66
CA PHE A 83 7.92 9.81 1.84
C PHE A 83 6.53 9.37 1.39
N GLU A 84 6.38 9.14 0.09
CA GLU A 84 5.19 8.58 -0.53
C GLU A 84 5.59 7.31 -1.27
N MET A 85 5.13 6.16 -0.76
CA MET A 85 5.38 4.84 -1.35
C MET A 85 4.17 4.45 -2.20
N TYR A 86 4.40 4.18 -3.46
CA TYR A 86 3.35 3.89 -4.45
C TYR A 86 3.41 2.44 -4.90
N LEU A 87 2.27 1.79 -4.87
CA LEU A 87 2.01 0.53 -5.53
C LEU A 87 0.81 0.72 -6.46
N GLN A 88 1.08 0.89 -7.74
CA GLN A 88 0.08 1.07 -8.79
C GLN A 88 -0.22 -0.25 -9.46
N VAL A 89 -1.49 -0.57 -9.65
CA VAL A 89 -1.92 -1.77 -10.38
C VAL A 89 -2.86 -1.38 -11.52
N THR A 90 -2.52 -1.81 -12.72
CA THR A 90 -3.37 -1.65 -13.91
C THR A 90 -4.14 -2.95 -14.14
N PRO A 91 -5.47 -2.97 -13.91
CA PRO A 91 -6.27 -4.17 -14.10
C PRO A 91 -6.27 -4.67 -15.53
N LYS A 92 -6.26 -5.98 -15.72
CA LYS A 92 -6.42 -6.62 -17.04
C LYS A 92 -7.78 -6.27 -17.64
N ALA A 93 -7.81 -5.95 -18.93
CA ALA A 93 -9.04 -5.57 -19.64
C ALA A 93 -10.03 -6.72 -19.83
N SER A 94 -9.62 -7.97 -19.69
CA SER A 94 -10.46 -9.15 -19.87
C SER A 94 -11.36 -9.35 -18.65
N GLY A 95 -12.61 -8.92 -18.78
CA GLY A 95 -13.66 -9.23 -17.81
C GLY A 95 -13.81 -10.74 -17.62
N GLY A 96 -13.86 -11.17 -16.37
CA GLY A 96 -14.21 -12.55 -16.04
C GLY A 96 -13.59 -13.11 -14.79
N ALA A 97 -12.49 -12.62 -14.31
CA ALA A 97 -12.10 -12.94 -12.94
C ALA A 97 -13.00 -12.12 -12.00
N LYS A 98 -14.12 -12.69 -11.58
CA LYS A 98 -14.73 -12.31 -10.31
C LYS A 98 -13.59 -12.49 -9.30
N ALA A 99 -12.94 -11.39 -8.95
CA ALA A 99 -11.94 -11.40 -7.91
C ALA A 99 -12.58 -12.10 -6.72
N ARG A 100 -12.05 -13.27 -6.37
CA ARG A 100 -12.50 -13.96 -5.17
C ARG A 100 -12.14 -13.05 -4.04
N MET A 101 -13.14 -12.33 -3.53
CA MET A 101 -13.03 -11.61 -2.29
C MET A 101 -12.20 -12.45 -1.31
N VAL A 102 -11.23 -11.83 -0.69
CA VAL A 102 -10.57 -12.41 0.48
C VAL A 102 -11.67 -12.72 1.49
N SER A 103 -12.16 -13.96 1.43
CA SER A 103 -13.19 -14.45 2.32
C SER A 103 -12.48 -15.04 3.52
N GLY A 104 -12.66 -14.45 4.69
CA GLY A 104 -12.07 -15.00 5.90
C GLY A 104 -11.62 -13.96 6.91
N PRO A 105 -10.88 -14.34 7.95
CA PRO A 105 -10.41 -13.46 9.03
C PRO A 105 -9.54 -12.29 8.55
N ALA A 106 -8.95 -12.38 7.36
CA ALA A 106 -8.21 -11.28 6.74
C ALA A 106 -9.04 -9.99 6.54
N LYS A 107 -10.38 -10.07 6.50
CA LYS A 107 -11.23 -8.86 6.42
C LYS A 107 -11.20 -7.99 7.68
N LYS A 108 -10.75 -8.51 8.79
CA LYS A 108 -10.67 -7.78 10.05
C LYS A 108 -9.37 -6.98 10.18
N THR A 109 -8.32 -7.26 9.38
CA THR A 109 -7.03 -6.57 9.48
C THR A 109 -7.00 -5.27 8.68
N ILE A 110 -6.19 -4.27 9.11
CA ILE A 110 -6.03 -3.02 8.34
C ILE A 110 -5.64 -3.34 6.89
N MET A 111 -4.72 -4.28 6.70
CA MET A 111 -4.34 -4.75 5.37
C MET A 111 -5.50 -5.43 4.63
N GLY A 112 -6.33 -6.19 5.31
CA GLY A 112 -7.58 -6.75 4.75
C GLY A 112 -8.58 -5.67 4.34
N ARG A 113 -8.62 -4.53 5.05
CA ARG A 113 -9.43 -3.37 4.68
C ARG A 113 -8.86 -2.63 3.47
N VAL A 114 -7.55 -2.50 3.39
CA VAL A 114 -6.84 -1.98 2.20
C VAL A 114 -7.17 -2.82 0.98
N LEU A 115 -7.06 -4.15 1.09
CA LEU A 115 -7.42 -5.07 0.00
C LEU A 115 -8.91 -4.99 -0.35
N GLY A 116 -9.78 -4.88 0.65
CA GLY A 116 -11.23 -4.71 0.44
C GLY A 116 -11.57 -3.38 -0.24
N ALA A 117 -10.85 -2.30 0.08
CA ALA A 117 -10.98 -1.02 -0.60
C ALA A 117 -10.49 -1.12 -2.05
N PHE A 118 -9.35 -1.76 -2.28
CA PHE A 118 -8.81 -2.03 -3.60
C PHE A 118 -9.82 -2.81 -4.46
N ASP A 119 -10.37 -3.89 -3.92
CA ASP A 119 -11.37 -4.73 -4.58
C ASP A 119 -12.63 -3.94 -4.96
N LYS A 120 -13.14 -3.10 -4.05
CA LYS A 120 -14.27 -2.20 -4.33
C LYS A 120 -13.94 -1.22 -5.46
N VAL A 121 -12.76 -0.62 -5.44
CA VAL A 121 -12.32 0.35 -6.45
C VAL A 121 -12.16 -0.32 -7.81
N VAL A 122 -11.58 -1.53 -7.89
CA VAL A 122 -11.41 -2.28 -9.15
C VAL A 122 -12.76 -2.73 -9.72
N ASN A 123 -13.67 -3.22 -8.87
CA ASN A 123 -14.96 -3.79 -9.31
C ASN A 123 -16.01 -2.74 -9.67
N ARG A 124 -15.85 -1.46 -9.22
CA ARG A 124 -16.80 -0.36 -9.53
C ARG A 124 -16.93 -0.02 -11.01
N LYS A 125 -15.98 -0.38 -11.84
CA LYS A 125 -16.08 -0.17 -13.30
C LYS A 125 -17.32 -0.82 -13.93
N ASN A 126 -17.93 -1.80 -13.25
CA ASN A 126 -19.08 -2.56 -13.72
C ASN A 126 -20.42 -2.07 -13.15
N ASP A 127 -20.41 -1.17 -12.16
CA ASP A 127 -21.64 -0.72 -11.48
C ASP A 127 -21.76 0.80 -11.50
N ARG A 128 -22.56 1.33 -12.44
CA ARG A 128 -22.79 2.77 -12.62
C ARG A 128 -23.67 3.40 -11.53
N SER A 129 -24.09 2.65 -10.52
CA SER A 129 -25.04 3.09 -9.49
C SER A 129 -24.41 3.42 -8.13
N ALA A 130 -23.12 3.21 -7.94
CA ALA A 130 -22.46 3.47 -6.67
C ALA A 130 -21.87 4.90 -6.62
N GLY A 131 -22.32 5.69 -5.64
CA GLY A 131 -21.90 7.06 -5.44
C GLY A 131 -20.38 7.32 -5.34
N ASP A 132 -20.04 8.56 -5.36
CA ASP A 132 -18.79 9.26 -5.70
C ASP A 132 -17.51 8.96 -4.85
N GLU A 133 -17.43 7.87 -4.07
CA GLU A 133 -16.23 7.52 -3.35
C GLU A 133 -15.22 6.74 -4.25
N THR A 134 -14.37 7.45 -4.96
CA THR A 134 -13.27 6.88 -5.77
C THR A 134 -12.02 6.56 -4.97
N SER A 135 -12.03 6.82 -3.66
CA SER A 135 -10.89 6.62 -2.78
C SER A 135 -11.30 6.14 -1.38
N TRP A 136 -10.38 5.44 -0.74
CA TRP A 136 -10.43 5.06 0.67
C TRP A 136 -9.15 5.55 1.35
N SER A 137 -9.22 6.04 2.59
CA SER A 137 -8.02 6.32 3.38
C SER A 137 -8.14 5.80 4.81
N LEU A 138 -6.99 5.48 5.40
CA LEU A 138 -6.89 5.06 6.79
C LEU A 138 -7.35 6.21 7.71
N GLY A 139 -6.97 7.44 7.41
CA GLY A 139 -7.39 8.62 8.16
C GLY A 139 -8.91 8.76 8.21
N SER A 140 -9.58 8.68 7.05
CA SER A 140 -11.05 8.73 6.99
C SER A 140 -11.70 7.55 7.70
N TYR A 141 -11.09 6.37 7.66
CA TYR A 141 -11.57 5.20 8.40
C TYR A 141 -11.50 5.40 9.90
N ILE A 142 -10.37 5.92 10.42
CA ILE A 142 -10.18 6.26 11.83
C ILE A 142 -11.21 7.29 12.29
N GLU A 143 -11.44 8.33 11.51
CA GLU A 143 -12.45 9.36 11.85
C GLU A 143 -13.86 8.76 11.93
N LYS A 144 -14.22 7.86 11.03
CA LYS A 144 -15.50 7.13 11.11
C LYS A 144 -15.62 6.27 12.36
N LEU A 145 -14.54 5.60 12.78
CA LEU A 145 -14.53 4.80 14.03
C LEU A 145 -14.75 5.66 15.27
N LYS A 146 -14.13 6.85 15.31
CA LYS A 146 -14.31 7.78 16.44
C LYS A 146 -15.75 8.28 16.60
N GLN A 147 -16.53 8.29 15.52
CA GLN A 147 -17.92 8.74 15.51
C GLN A 147 -18.91 7.62 15.87
N GLN A 148 -18.46 6.38 15.93
CA GLN A 148 -19.29 5.22 16.27
C GLN A 148 -19.25 4.92 17.76
N ASP A 149 -20.24 4.15 18.24
CA ASP A 149 -20.27 3.70 19.63
C ASP A 149 -19.04 2.85 19.97
N PRO A 150 -18.28 3.19 21.02
CA PRO A 150 -17.06 2.47 21.40
C PRO A 150 -17.25 0.98 21.64
N GLY A 151 -18.45 0.56 22.10
CA GLY A 151 -18.75 -0.86 22.31
C GLY A 151 -18.87 -1.66 21.02
N SER A 152 -19.32 -1.02 19.94
CA SER A 152 -19.49 -1.67 18.64
C SER A 152 -18.19 -1.74 17.80
N THR A 153 -17.16 -0.96 18.15
CA THR A 153 -15.91 -0.82 17.38
C THR A 153 -14.68 -1.32 18.13
N ARG A 154 -14.87 -2.05 19.22
CA ARG A 154 -13.77 -2.53 20.07
C ARG A 154 -12.77 -3.40 19.31
N ASP A 155 -13.27 -4.36 18.54
CA ASP A 155 -12.42 -5.26 17.74
C ASP A 155 -11.58 -4.47 16.71
N GLU A 156 -12.14 -3.42 16.11
CA GLU A 156 -11.45 -2.56 15.15
C GLU A 156 -10.35 -1.73 15.82
N TRP A 157 -10.58 -1.24 17.03
CA TRP A 157 -9.56 -0.51 17.81
C TRP A 157 -8.43 -1.43 18.25
N ASP A 158 -8.75 -2.62 18.78
CA ASP A 158 -7.76 -3.62 19.19
C ASP A 158 -6.86 -4.01 18.00
N GLU A 159 -7.45 -4.11 16.81
CA GLU A 159 -6.71 -4.40 15.60
C GLU A 159 -5.78 -3.25 15.17
N MET A 160 -6.25 -2.00 15.25
CA MET A 160 -5.41 -0.84 14.97
C MET A 160 -4.21 -0.75 15.91
N GLU A 161 -4.38 -1.12 17.17
CA GLU A 161 -3.28 -1.20 18.13
C GLU A 161 -2.22 -2.24 17.77
N HIS A 162 -2.55 -3.25 16.99
CA HIS A 162 -1.62 -4.29 16.53
C HIS A 162 -1.07 -4.05 15.12
N SER A 163 -1.64 -3.12 14.36
CA SER A 163 -1.23 -2.85 12.99
C SER A 163 0.02 -1.98 12.90
N ILE A 164 1.04 -2.44 12.17
CA ILE A 164 2.24 -1.66 11.84
C ILE A 164 1.83 -0.43 11.02
N LEU A 165 0.97 -0.58 10.02
CA LEU A 165 0.49 0.54 9.19
C LEU A 165 -0.15 1.64 10.05
N ALA A 166 -1.07 1.28 10.94
CA ALA A 166 -1.77 2.24 11.77
C ALA A 166 -0.86 2.96 12.78
N LYS A 167 0.25 2.33 13.18
CA LYS A 167 1.22 2.91 14.12
C LYS A 167 2.28 3.78 13.48
N ILE A 168 2.70 3.43 12.26
CA ILE A 168 3.89 4.01 11.64
C ILE A 168 3.53 4.94 10.48
N ALA A 169 2.55 4.58 9.64
CA ALA A 169 2.14 5.41 8.53
C ALA A 169 1.40 6.67 9.02
N ASP A 170 1.57 7.77 8.32
CA ASP A 170 0.75 8.97 8.55
C ASP A 170 -0.60 8.85 7.82
N ASP A 171 -0.63 8.23 6.65
CA ASP A 171 -1.86 7.79 5.99
C ASP A 171 -1.61 6.61 5.05
N VAL A 172 -2.68 5.90 4.72
CA VAL A 172 -2.73 4.84 3.71
C VAL A 172 -3.93 5.12 2.83
N ILE A 173 -3.71 5.29 1.53
CA ILE A 173 -4.73 5.69 0.58
C ILE A 173 -4.85 4.64 -0.52
N VAL A 174 -6.07 4.24 -0.84
CA VAL A 174 -6.39 3.46 -2.05
C VAL A 174 -7.27 4.33 -2.92
N ARG A 175 -6.85 4.59 -4.16
CA ARG A 175 -7.60 5.43 -5.08
C ARG A 175 -7.55 4.90 -6.51
N TRP A 176 -8.60 5.19 -7.27
CA TRP A 176 -8.61 5.00 -8.71
C TRP A 176 -8.08 6.24 -9.39
N GLU A 177 -7.10 6.07 -10.26
CA GLU A 177 -6.52 7.15 -11.05
C GLU A 177 -6.35 6.69 -12.51
N ASP A 178 -6.95 7.40 -13.44
CA ASP A 178 -7.00 7.07 -14.87
C ASP A 178 -7.51 5.64 -15.15
N LYS A 179 -6.61 4.68 -15.33
CA LYS A 179 -6.89 3.27 -15.63
C LYS A 179 -6.27 2.32 -14.62
N SER A 180 -5.75 2.85 -13.54
CA SER A 180 -5.04 2.09 -12.50
C SER A 180 -5.65 2.32 -11.12
N VAL A 181 -5.31 1.46 -10.19
CA VAL A 181 -5.56 1.64 -8.76
C VAL A 181 -4.23 1.84 -8.07
N ASP A 182 -4.12 2.90 -7.30
CA ASP A 182 -2.96 3.23 -6.53
C ASP A 182 -3.21 2.91 -5.05
N LEU A 183 -2.30 2.14 -4.45
CA LEU A 183 -2.09 2.08 -3.01
C LEU A 183 -0.92 3.00 -2.69
N VAL A 184 -1.17 4.00 -1.86
CA VAL A 184 -0.17 4.99 -1.44
C VAL A 184 -0.03 4.94 0.07
N ILE A 185 1.18 4.77 0.57
CA ILE A 185 1.50 4.91 1.99
C ILE A 185 2.35 6.16 2.16
N THR A 186 1.93 7.06 3.04
CA THR A 186 2.66 8.28 3.34
C THR A 186 3.33 8.22 4.71
N LYS A 187 4.54 8.80 4.79
CA LYS A 187 5.30 8.90 6.04
C LYS A 187 6.12 10.18 6.09
N LYS A 188 5.87 11.00 7.09
CA LYS A 188 6.77 12.10 7.47
C LYS A 188 7.95 11.55 8.25
N VAL A 189 9.12 12.08 7.94
CA VAL A 189 10.38 11.64 8.51
C VAL A 189 11.16 12.83 9.06
N SER A 190 12.12 12.55 9.92
CA SER A 190 13.00 13.55 10.47
C SER A 190 14.38 13.50 9.81
N PRO A 191 14.97 14.61 9.42
CA PRO A 191 16.32 14.63 8.91
C PRO A 191 17.31 14.19 10.00
N ARG A 192 18.38 13.51 9.59
CA ARG A 192 19.48 13.18 10.50
C ARG A 192 20.17 14.45 10.92
N SER A 193 20.27 14.69 12.22
CA SER A 193 21.05 15.83 12.73
C SER A 193 22.50 15.71 12.29
N PRO A 194 23.16 16.81 11.89
CA PRO A 194 24.60 16.81 11.68
C PRO A 194 25.29 16.28 12.94
N ILE A 195 26.25 15.38 12.75
CA ILE A 195 27.11 14.95 13.86
C ILE A 195 27.95 16.17 14.24
N ALA A 196 27.77 16.66 15.47
CA ALA A 196 28.52 17.78 15.99
C ALA A 196 30.01 17.44 16.19
#